data_d35db4793c52515c38c3e96bceee64d7
#
_entry.id   d35db4793c52515c38c3e96bceee64d7
#
_cell.length_a   1.000
_cell.length_b   1.000
_cell.length_c   1.000
_cell.angle_alpha   90.00
_cell.angle_beta   90.00
_cell.angle_gamma   90.00
#
_symmetry.space_group_name_H-M   'P 1'
#
loop_
_entity.id
_entity.type
_entity.pdbx_description
1 polymer ?
#
loop_
_entity_poly.entity_id
_entity_poly.type
_entity_poly.pdbx_seq_one_letter_code
_entity_poly.pdbx_strand_id
1 'polypeptide(L)'
;MYLWFTETAADFLVPLHDKTGLENSPVEFVCELTVPSEDVKWFLNNEELQESDKIKIVKDGKKHKIIIDSVNVDDEGQIYVSVGDKKSTAGLFVDGEYNWQPSRH
;
A
#
# COMPACT_ATOMS: atom_id res chain seq x y z
N MET A 1 -25.34 -22.16 14.82
CA MET A 1 -24.93 -21.62 14.63
C MET A 1 -24.22 -21.33 14.29
N TYR A 2 -23.94 -21.12 14.27
CA TYR A 2 -23.30 -20.53 14.00
C TYR A 2 -22.57 -20.07 13.62
N LEU A 3 -22.28 -19.83 13.47
CA LEU A 3 -21.59 -19.24 13.22
C LEU A 3 -21.02 -18.48 12.98
N TRP A 4 -21.04 -18.35 13.10
CA TRP A 4 -20.53 -17.56 13.03
C TRP A 4 -19.77 -17.18 12.57
N PHE A 5 -19.58 -17.21 12.42
CA PHE A 5 -18.87 -16.83 12.08
C PHE A 5 -18.33 -16.30 11.62
N THR A 6 -18.37 -16.31 11.54
CA THR A 6 -17.90 -15.87 11.18
C THR A 6 -17.72 -15.14 10.89
N GLU A 7 -17.94 -14.81 10.88
CA GLU A 7 -17.77 -13.91 10.64
C GLU A 7 -17.03 -13.02 10.72
N THR A 8 -16.40 -12.95 10.69
CA THR A 8 -15.49 -11.95 11.04
C THR A 8 -14.63 -11.69 9.92
N ALA A 9 -15.13 -11.15 8.88
CA ALA A 9 -14.34 -10.67 7.79
C ALA A 9 -13.63 -9.41 8.25
N ALA A 10 -12.35 -9.33 8.04
CA ALA A 10 -11.60 -8.13 8.34
C ALA A 10 -12.05 -7.00 7.42
N ASP A 11 -12.09 -5.81 7.93
CA ASP A 11 -12.41 -4.62 7.16
C ASP A 11 -11.36 -3.57 7.51
N PHE A 12 -11.41 -2.44 6.84
CA PHE A 12 -10.40 -1.40 7.09
C PHE A 12 -10.92 -0.42 8.13
N LEU A 13 -10.23 -0.35 9.25
CA LEU A 13 -10.48 0.65 10.25
C LEU A 13 -9.82 1.95 9.82
N VAL A 14 -8.61 1.86 9.30
CA VAL A 14 -7.90 3.00 8.74
C VAL A 14 -7.46 2.60 7.33
N PRO A 15 -8.08 3.18 6.31
CA PRO A 15 -7.72 2.82 4.93
C PRO A 15 -6.41 3.48 4.51
N LEU A 16 -5.95 3.12 3.34
CA LEU A 16 -4.77 3.74 2.77
C LEU A 16 -5.04 5.20 2.42
N HIS A 17 -3.99 5.99 2.43
CA HIS A 17 -4.06 7.38 1.99
C HIS A 17 -3.03 7.59 0.90
N ASP A 18 -3.31 8.52 0.00
CA ASP A 18 -2.38 8.86 -1.06
C ASP A 18 -1.08 9.35 -0.48
N LYS A 19 0.01 9.02 -1.14
CA LYS A 19 1.34 9.44 -0.73
C LYS A 19 2.11 9.95 -1.92
N THR A 20 2.95 10.93 -1.66
CA THR A 20 3.87 11.45 -2.65
C THR A 20 5.27 11.24 -2.11
N GLY A 21 6.11 10.60 -2.90
CA GLY A 21 7.50 10.39 -2.51
C GLY A 21 8.43 11.05 -3.50
N LEU A 22 9.66 11.25 -3.07
CA LEU A 22 10.69 11.71 -3.97
C LEU A 22 11.34 10.52 -4.63
N GLU A 23 11.76 10.71 -5.86
CA GLU A 23 12.47 9.66 -6.57
C GLU A 23 13.69 9.21 -5.77
N ASN A 24 13.92 7.93 -5.72
CA ASN A 24 15.01 7.29 -4.98
C ASN A 24 14.88 7.38 -3.47
N SER A 25 13.70 7.72 -2.99
CA SER A 25 13.43 7.77 -1.55
C SER A 25 12.37 6.74 -1.18
N PRO A 26 12.31 6.33 0.08
CA PRO A 26 11.32 5.34 0.47
C PRO A 26 9.94 5.97 0.63
N VAL A 27 8.92 5.17 0.35
CA VAL A 27 7.54 5.56 0.56
C VAL A 27 6.87 4.46 1.37
N GLU A 28 6.04 4.85 2.33
CA GLU A 28 5.39 3.91 3.22
C GLU A 28 3.88 4.10 3.14
N PHE A 29 3.16 3.00 2.99
CA PHE A 29 1.71 3.00 3.07
C PHE A 29 1.29 2.17 4.26
N VAL A 30 0.35 2.66 5.04
CA VAL A 30 -0.09 2.01 6.26
C VAL A 30 -1.59 1.89 6.25
N CYS A 31 -2.10 0.76 6.69
CA CYS A 31 -3.53 0.60 6.93
C CYS A 31 -3.72 -0.16 8.23
N GLU A 32 -4.91 -0.03 8.78
CA GLU A 32 -5.25 -0.76 10.00
C GLU A 32 -6.57 -1.48 9.77
N LEU A 33 -6.62 -2.71 10.20
CA LEU A 33 -7.80 -3.54 10.04
C LEU A 33 -8.60 -3.57 11.33
N THR A 34 -9.85 -3.95 11.21
CA THR A 34 -10.72 -4.08 12.38
C THR A 34 -10.36 -5.28 13.23
N VAL A 35 -9.80 -6.31 12.59
CA VAL A 35 -9.34 -7.51 13.28
C VAL A 35 -8.01 -7.94 12.67
N PRO A 36 -7.22 -8.72 13.38
CA PRO A 36 -5.98 -9.21 12.80
C PRO A 36 -6.24 -10.12 11.63
N SER A 37 -5.42 -10.06 10.63
CA SER A 37 -5.53 -10.92 9.47
C SER A 37 -4.16 -11.11 8.84
N GLU A 38 -3.91 -12.28 8.30
CA GLU A 38 -2.70 -12.54 7.57
C GLU A 38 -2.96 -12.72 6.09
N ASP A 39 -4.21 -12.62 5.69
CA ASP A 39 -4.57 -12.78 4.29
C ASP A 39 -4.55 -11.40 3.63
N VAL A 40 -3.39 -10.78 3.62
CA VAL A 40 -3.23 -9.41 3.14
C VAL A 40 -2.28 -9.42 1.97
N LYS A 41 -2.71 -8.82 0.88
CA LYS A 41 -1.88 -8.74 -0.33
C LYS A 41 -1.83 -7.30 -0.80
N TRP A 42 -0.69 -6.92 -1.32
CA TRP A 42 -0.47 -5.56 -1.81
C TRP A 42 -0.26 -5.60 -3.30
N PHE A 43 -0.82 -4.62 -3.99
CA PHE A 43 -0.72 -4.54 -5.44
C PHE A 43 -0.38 -3.12 -5.87
N LEU A 44 0.40 -3.01 -6.91
CA LEU A 44 0.71 -1.72 -7.52
C LEU A 44 0.45 -1.86 -9.00
N ASN A 45 -0.45 -1.05 -9.53
CA ASN A 45 -0.82 -1.06 -10.94
C ASN A 45 -1.24 -2.46 -11.39
N ASN A 46 -2.01 -3.13 -10.53
CA ASN A 46 -2.56 -4.46 -10.80
C ASN A 46 -1.53 -5.58 -10.76
N GLU A 47 -0.36 -5.30 -10.23
CA GLU A 47 0.67 -6.32 -10.12
C GLU A 47 0.94 -6.58 -8.64
N GLU A 48 0.89 -7.83 -8.25
CA GLU A 48 1.09 -8.16 -6.84
C GLU A 48 2.52 -7.88 -6.42
N LEU A 49 2.65 -7.21 -5.27
CA LEU A 49 3.96 -6.89 -4.73
C LEU A 49 4.39 -7.98 -3.76
N GLN A 50 5.65 -8.33 -3.84
CA GLN A 50 6.24 -9.34 -2.98
C GLN A 50 7.41 -8.73 -2.26
N GLU A 51 7.73 -9.26 -1.09
CA GLU A 51 8.90 -8.79 -0.38
C GLU A 51 10.16 -9.02 -1.21
N SER A 52 11.03 -8.03 -1.19
CA SER A 52 12.28 -8.10 -1.93
C SER A 52 13.24 -7.09 -1.33
N ASP A 53 14.37 -6.89 -1.98
CA ASP A 53 15.31 -5.87 -1.52
C ASP A 53 14.69 -4.48 -1.58
N LYS A 54 13.74 -4.28 -2.47
CA LYS A 54 13.11 -2.97 -2.64
C LYS A 54 11.83 -2.83 -1.84
N ILE A 55 11.17 -3.92 -1.53
CA ILE A 55 9.84 -3.89 -0.92
C ILE A 55 9.84 -4.65 0.38
N LYS A 56 9.43 -3.98 1.44
CA LYS A 56 9.25 -4.60 2.74
C LYS A 56 7.80 -4.55 3.14
N ILE A 57 7.28 -5.67 3.59
CA ILE A 57 5.90 -5.77 4.01
C ILE A 57 5.90 -6.13 5.48
N VAL A 58 5.23 -5.32 6.28
CA VAL A 58 5.17 -5.52 7.72
C VAL A 58 3.75 -5.87 8.11
N LYS A 59 3.59 -6.94 8.85
CA LYS A 59 2.30 -7.36 9.37
C LYS A 59 2.41 -7.36 10.89
N ASP A 60 1.60 -6.56 11.52
CA ASP A 60 1.64 -6.43 12.97
C ASP A 60 0.22 -6.49 13.49
N GLY A 61 -0.35 -7.70 13.52
CA GLY A 61 -1.70 -7.89 13.98
C GLY A 61 -2.70 -7.21 13.07
N LYS A 62 -3.27 -6.11 13.54
CA LYS A 62 -4.22 -5.35 12.76
C LYS A 62 -3.57 -4.31 11.85
N LYS A 63 -2.33 -3.95 12.13
CA LYS A 63 -1.65 -2.94 11.34
C LYS A 63 -0.79 -3.59 10.28
N HIS A 64 -0.92 -3.08 9.07
CA HIS A 64 -0.15 -3.59 7.94
C HIS A 64 0.44 -2.43 7.20
N LYS A 65 1.68 -2.57 6.80
CA LYS A 65 2.28 -1.51 6.02
C LYS A 65 3.23 -2.08 4.99
N ILE A 66 3.46 -1.32 3.95
CA ILE A 66 4.40 -1.68 2.93
C ILE A 66 5.34 -0.49 2.77
N ILE A 67 6.62 -0.80 2.66
CA ILE A 67 7.65 0.22 2.45
C ILE A 67 8.29 -0.09 1.12
N ILE A 68 8.22 0.87 0.21
CA ILE A 68 8.87 0.74 -1.09
C ILE A 68 10.12 1.59 -1.00
N ASP A 69 11.27 0.92 -0.97
CA ASP A 69 12.53 1.62 -0.89
C ASP A 69 12.89 2.11 -2.27
N SER A 70 13.32 3.32 -2.40
CA SER A 70 13.80 3.88 -3.67
C SER A 70 12.75 3.84 -4.77
N VAL A 71 11.63 4.54 -4.54
CA VAL A 71 10.62 4.64 -5.59
C VAL A 71 11.17 5.43 -6.76
N ASN A 72 10.68 5.13 -7.96
CA ASN A 72 11.00 5.97 -9.11
C ASN A 72 9.73 6.31 -9.85
N VAL A 73 9.86 7.19 -10.84
CA VAL A 73 8.67 7.70 -11.51
C VAL A 73 7.88 6.58 -12.19
N ASP A 74 8.53 5.49 -12.53
CA ASP A 74 7.82 4.37 -13.11
C ASP A 74 6.96 3.63 -12.08
N ASP A 75 7.21 3.85 -10.82
CA ASP A 75 6.41 3.23 -9.75
C ASP A 75 5.13 4.00 -9.49
N GLU A 76 5.00 5.19 -10.08
CA GLU A 76 3.82 6.00 -9.85
C GLU A 76 2.58 5.30 -10.37
N GLY A 77 1.51 5.39 -9.62
CA GLY A 77 0.27 4.78 -10.04
C GLY A 77 -0.64 4.53 -8.87
N GLN A 78 -1.39 3.46 -8.96
CA GLN A 78 -2.40 3.15 -7.98
C GLN A 78 -1.97 1.94 -7.19
N ILE A 79 -1.92 2.09 -5.87
CA ILE A 79 -1.58 0.99 -4.99
C ILE A 79 -2.83 0.58 -4.24
N TYR A 80 -3.01 -0.71 -4.01
CA TYR A 80 -4.09 -1.13 -3.14
C TYR A 80 -3.67 -2.33 -2.33
N VAL A 81 -4.35 -2.48 -1.21
CA VAL A 81 -4.17 -3.61 -0.31
C VAL A 81 -5.48 -4.38 -0.29
N SER A 82 -5.38 -5.68 -0.36
CA SER A 82 -6.53 -6.56 -0.42
C SER A 82 -6.55 -7.45 0.82
N VAL A 83 -7.69 -7.53 1.47
CA VAL A 83 -7.88 -8.39 2.62
C VAL A 83 -9.19 -9.13 2.40
N GLY A 84 -9.10 -10.43 2.09
CA GLY A 84 -10.30 -11.17 1.78
C GLY A 84 -11.04 -10.52 0.62
N ASP A 85 -12.29 -10.13 0.86
CA ASP A 85 -13.11 -9.49 -0.17
C ASP A 85 -12.97 -7.99 -0.18
N LYS A 86 -12.21 -7.42 0.72
CA LYS A 86 -12.12 -5.97 0.87
C LYS A 86 -10.84 -5.43 0.28
N LYS A 87 -10.89 -4.20 -0.14
CA LYS A 87 -9.76 -3.55 -0.79
C LYS A 87 -9.72 -2.09 -0.40
N SER A 88 -8.53 -1.56 -0.20
CA SER A 88 -8.35 -0.12 0.00
C SER A 88 -7.33 0.36 -1.02
N THR A 89 -7.65 1.44 -1.71
CA THR A 89 -6.86 1.94 -2.82
C THR A 89 -6.35 3.33 -2.51
N ALA A 90 -5.16 3.63 -2.95
CA ALA A 90 -4.58 4.96 -2.80
C ALA A 90 -3.69 5.25 -3.99
N GLY A 91 -3.31 6.51 -4.14
CA GLY A 91 -2.41 6.90 -5.19
C GLY A 91 -0.99 6.99 -4.69
N LEU A 92 -0.07 6.50 -5.47
CA LEU A 92 1.35 6.68 -5.24
C LEU A 92 1.86 7.66 -6.28
N PHE A 93 2.32 8.81 -5.82
CA PHE A 93 2.84 9.85 -6.69
C PHE A 93 4.34 9.98 -6.42
N VAL A 94 5.11 10.12 -7.47
CA VAL A 94 6.56 10.21 -7.33
C VAL A 94 7.04 11.47 -8.02
N ASP A 95 7.67 12.34 -7.25
CA ASP A 95 8.28 13.54 -7.81
C ASP A 95 9.72 13.19 -8.16
N GLY A 96 10.14 13.60 -9.35
CA GLY A 96 11.51 13.38 -9.74
C GLY A 96 12.45 14.13 -8.83
N GLU A 97 13.57 13.52 -8.50
CA GLU A 97 14.55 14.12 -7.65
C GLU A 97 15.02 15.42 -8.25
N TYR A 98 15.09 15.47 -9.55
CA TYR A 98 15.47 16.66 -10.25
C TYR A 98 14.26 17.09 -11.05
N ASN A 99 13.40 17.83 -10.43
CA ASN A 99 12.14 18.15 -11.06
C ASN A 99 12.05 19.56 -11.55
N TRP A 100 13.16 20.18 -11.83
CA TRP A 100 13.15 21.51 -12.35
C TRP A 100 12.55 21.50 -13.74
N GLN A 101 11.55 22.28 -13.95
CA GLN A 101 10.79 22.26 -15.17
C GLN A 101 10.56 23.66 -15.68
N PRO A 102 11.56 24.27 -16.22
CA PRO A 102 11.46 25.68 -16.55
C PRO A 102 10.43 25.96 -17.61
N SER A 103 10.22 25.07 -18.47
CA SER A 103 9.32 25.39 -19.51
C SER A 103 8.05 24.68 -19.39
N ARG A 104 7.86 24.18 -18.30
CA ARG A 104 6.77 23.53 -18.20
C ARG A 104 5.82 24.42 -18.05
N HIS A 105 5.38 24.54 -18.38
CA HIS A 105 4.53 25.50 -18.15
C HIS A 105 4.47 26.14 -19.04
#